data_60aeb72ff013753cb52f9cde7ade85b2
#
_entry.id   60aeb72ff013753cb52f9cde7ade85b2
#
_cell.length_a   1.000
_cell.length_b   1.000
_cell.length_c   1.000
_cell.angle_alpha   90.00
_cell.angle_beta   90.00
_cell.angle_gamma   90.00
#
_symmetry.space_group_name_H-M   'P 1'
#
loop_
_entity.id
_entity.type
_entity.pdbx_description
1 polymer ?
#
loop_
_entity_poly.entity_id
_entity_poly.type
_entity_poly.pdbx_seq_one_letter_code
_entity_poly.pdbx_strand_id
1 'polypeptide(L)'
;MFGHAPEIPLFPRPLAAAMRLGPAEPLGLPLTLIARRLIARHPSLIGRLGEYAQARFAIDPTDLPLTLVLHPHPTRTRIAVHREAPATDARIAGPLAALLGLVHGAYDGDALFFSRDLVIEGDTSAALALRNAIDDAELDLGAEIAALSGPFRPALMPLIAAAQRLTGVSLTRADDPRLSEEPVT
;
A
#
# COMPACT_ATOMS: atom_id res chain seq x y z
N MET A 1 2.07 16.92 27.41
CA MET A 1 3.12 16.88 26.38
C MET A 1 2.45 16.30 25.15
N PHE A 2 1.87 17.15 24.30
CA PHE A 2 1.16 16.69 23.11
C PHE A 2 2.21 16.26 22.08
N GLY A 3 2.32 14.94 21.86
CA GLY A 3 3.19 14.42 20.81
C GLY A 3 2.78 15.02 19.47
N HIS A 4 3.74 15.60 18.74
CA HIS A 4 3.53 15.99 17.36
C HIS A 4 3.11 14.73 16.61
N ALA A 5 1.93 14.77 15.98
CA ALA A 5 1.57 13.74 15.01
C ALA A 5 2.68 13.73 13.95
N PRO A 6 3.18 12.56 13.54
CA PRO A 6 4.22 12.48 12.51
C PRO A 6 3.69 13.16 11.25
N GLU A 7 4.46 14.09 10.70
CA GLU A 7 4.12 14.77 9.46
C GLU A 7 4.16 13.75 8.32
N ILE A 8 3.01 13.45 7.74
CA ILE A 8 2.90 12.46 6.67
C ILE A 8 3.41 13.09 5.37
N PRO A 9 4.48 12.53 4.76
CA PRO A 9 5.02 13.06 3.53
C PRO A 9 4.00 12.90 2.38
N LEU A 10 3.86 13.95 1.56
CA LEU A 10 3.03 13.92 0.36
C LEU A 10 3.88 13.56 -0.86
N PHE A 11 3.29 12.81 -1.78
CA PHE A 11 3.94 12.48 -3.04
C PHE A 11 4.25 13.73 -3.85
N PRO A 12 5.46 13.89 -4.44
CA PRO A 12 5.86 15.10 -5.14
C PRO A 12 4.93 15.45 -6.31
N ARG A 13 4.35 16.64 -6.26
CA ARG A 13 3.39 17.12 -7.27
C ARG A 13 3.87 17.01 -8.73
N PRO A 14 5.14 17.32 -9.07
CA PRO A 14 5.61 17.19 -10.45
C PRO A 14 5.64 15.74 -10.93
N LEU A 15 5.94 14.78 -10.05
CA LEU A 15 5.90 13.35 -10.38
C LEU A 15 4.46 12.86 -10.54
N ALA A 16 3.56 13.28 -9.65
CA ALA A 16 2.14 12.98 -9.77
C ALA A 16 1.55 13.56 -11.07
N ALA A 17 1.95 14.78 -11.46
CA ALA A 17 1.55 15.38 -12.74
C ALA A 17 2.08 14.59 -13.94
N ALA A 18 3.32 14.13 -13.91
CA ALA A 18 3.90 13.29 -14.96
C ALA A 18 3.14 11.95 -15.13
N MET A 19 2.66 11.36 -14.04
CA MET A 19 1.86 10.13 -14.08
C MET A 19 0.51 10.31 -14.79
N ARG A 20 0.02 11.55 -14.93
CA ARG A 20 -1.22 11.83 -15.70
C ARG A 20 -1.04 11.64 -17.20
N LEU A 21 0.18 11.71 -17.72
CA LEU A 21 0.49 11.64 -19.14
C LEU A 21 0.53 10.20 -19.69
N GLY A 22 0.80 9.21 -18.83
CA GLY A 22 0.88 7.80 -19.23
C GLY A 22 -0.42 7.02 -18.95
N PRO A 23 -0.64 5.85 -19.55
CA PRO A 23 -1.74 4.96 -19.22
C PRO A 23 -1.56 4.41 -17.80
N ALA A 24 -2.64 4.34 -17.02
CA ALA A 24 -2.60 3.80 -15.66
C ALA A 24 -2.86 2.28 -15.61
N GLU A 25 -3.63 1.77 -16.55
CA GLU A 25 -4.11 0.39 -16.61
C GLU A 25 -2.99 -0.67 -16.59
N PRO A 26 -1.85 -0.49 -17.28
CA PRO A 26 -0.75 -1.46 -17.26
C PRO A 26 -0.17 -1.71 -15.87
N LEU A 27 -0.30 -0.75 -14.94
CA LEU A 27 0.17 -0.92 -13.56
C LEU A 27 -0.62 -2.00 -12.80
N GLY A 28 -1.83 -2.33 -13.25
CA GLY A 28 -2.67 -3.35 -12.63
C GLY A 28 -2.07 -4.75 -12.68
N LEU A 29 -1.32 -5.10 -13.72
CA LEU A 29 -0.70 -6.43 -13.84
C LEU A 29 0.39 -6.67 -12.78
N PRO A 30 1.44 -5.85 -12.64
CA PRO A 30 2.46 -6.05 -11.62
C PRO A 30 1.87 -6.00 -10.20
N LEU A 31 0.95 -5.09 -9.92
CA LEU A 31 0.28 -5.01 -8.62
C LEU A 31 -0.55 -6.27 -8.34
N THR A 32 -1.23 -6.81 -9.34
CA THR A 32 -1.96 -8.08 -9.22
C THR A 32 -1.03 -9.24 -8.90
N LEU A 33 0.15 -9.32 -9.53
CA LEU A 33 1.14 -10.37 -9.26
C LEU A 33 1.67 -10.28 -7.83
N ILE A 34 1.96 -9.07 -7.35
CA ILE A 34 2.38 -8.82 -5.97
C ILE A 34 1.27 -9.29 -5.01
N ALA A 35 0.02 -8.83 -5.22
CA ALA A 35 -1.10 -9.18 -4.37
C ALA A 35 -1.37 -10.70 -4.32
N ARG A 36 -1.30 -11.39 -5.47
CA ARG A 36 -1.44 -12.85 -5.53
C ARG A 36 -0.34 -13.57 -4.75
N ARG A 37 0.89 -13.09 -4.84
CA ARG A 37 2.01 -13.66 -4.11
C ARG A 37 1.88 -13.43 -2.61
N LEU A 38 1.47 -12.23 -2.19
CA LEU A 38 1.17 -11.93 -0.79
C LEU A 38 0.12 -12.87 -0.23
N ILE A 39 -1.00 -13.04 -0.92
CA ILE A 39 -2.09 -13.94 -0.50
C ILE A 39 -1.63 -15.40 -0.48
N ALA A 40 -0.80 -15.81 -1.44
CA ALA A 40 -0.26 -17.18 -1.45
C ALA A 40 0.68 -17.46 -0.26
N ARG A 41 1.42 -16.45 0.19
CA ARG A 41 2.30 -16.55 1.38
C ARG A 41 1.55 -16.36 2.70
N HIS A 42 0.51 -15.55 2.69
CA HIS A 42 -0.30 -15.22 3.85
C HIS A 42 -1.77 -15.59 3.61
N PRO A 43 -2.11 -16.88 3.56
CA PRO A 43 -3.48 -17.32 3.27
C PRO A 43 -4.50 -16.89 4.33
N SER A 44 -4.02 -16.54 5.53
CA SER A 44 -4.82 -15.95 6.60
C SER A 44 -5.48 -14.63 6.21
N LEU A 45 -4.88 -13.85 5.28
CA LEU A 45 -5.46 -12.61 4.76
C LEU A 45 -6.90 -12.79 4.28
N ILE A 46 -7.13 -13.81 3.45
CA ILE A 46 -8.48 -14.09 2.93
C ILE A 46 -9.40 -14.63 4.04
N GLY A 47 -8.88 -15.49 4.91
CA GLY A 47 -9.65 -16.01 6.04
C GLY A 47 -10.13 -14.92 6.98
N ARG A 48 -9.31 -13.91 7.22
CA ARG A 48 -9.65 -12.76 8.08
C ARG A 48 -10.64 -11.78 7.45
N LEU A 49 -10.67 -11.68 6.12
CA LEU A 49 -11.71 -10.94 5.43
C LEU A 49 -13.11 -11.57 5.63
N GLY A 50 -13.18 -12.88 5.88
CA GLY A 50 -14.44 -13.57 6.15
C GLY A 50 -15.49 -13.32 5.06
N GLU A 51 -16.63 -12.77 5.44
CA GLU A 51 -17.72 -12.43 4.52
C GLU A 51 -17.35 -11.33 3.51
N TYR A 52 -16.36 -10.50 3.82
CA TYR A 52 -15.85 -9.43 2.94
C TYR A 52 -14.80 -9.92 1.93
N ALA A 53 -14.51 -11.23 1.87
CA ALA A 53 -13.52 -11.77 0.91
C ALA A 53 -13.91 -11.60 -0.57
N GLN A 54 -15.15 -11.18 -0.85
CA GLN A 54 -15.63 -10.86 -2.20
C GLN A 54 -15.91 -9.37 -2.39
N ALA A 55 -15.75 -8.56 -1.36
CA ALA A 55 -15.94 -7.12 -1.44
C ALA A 55 -14.86 -6.47 -2.31
N ARG A 56 -15.20 -5.39 -2.99
CA ARG A 56 -14.29 -4.58 -3.79
C ARG A 56 -13.83 -3.39 -2.96
N PHE A 57 -12.53 -3.25 -2.84
CA PHE A 57 -11.92 -2.18 -2.05
C PHE A 57 -11.24 -1.18 -2.97
N ALA A 58 -11.67 0.09 -2.94
CA ALA A 58 -10.91 1.17 -3.54
C ALA A 58 -9.87 1.68 -2.56
N ILE A 59 -8.60 1.62 -2.95
CA ILE A 59 -7.48 2.25 -2.25
C ILE A 59 -7.13 3.49 -3.06
N ASP A 60 -7.37 4.65 -2.49
CA ASP A 60 -7.35 5.92 -3.20
C ASP A 60 -6.29 6.87 -2.63
N PRO A 61 -5.04 6.85 -3.15
CA PRO A 61 -4.00 7.80 -2.78
C PRO A 61 -4.37 9.22 -3.23
N THR A 62 -4.72 10.10 -2.30
CA THR A 62 -5.22 11.46 -2.61
C THR A 62 -4.17 12.37 -3.26
N ASP A 63 -2.90 12.01 -3.16
CA ASP A 63 -1.75 12.70 -3.74
C ASP A 63 -1.29 12.10 -5.08
N LEU A 64 -1.96 11.04 -5.57
CA LEU A 64 -1.72 10.43 -6.88
C LEU A 64 -2.95 10.54 -7.79
N PRO A 65 -2.77 10.63 -9.12
CA PRO A 65 -3.88 10.70 -10.06
C PRO A 65 -4.38 9.30 -10.46
N LEU A 66 -4.53 8.40 -9.51
CA LEU A 66 -5.00 7.03 -9.74
C LEU A 66 -5.61 6.43 -8.46
N THR A 67 -6.52 5.50 -8.67
CA THR A 67 -7.14 4.69 -7.61
C THR A 67 -6.91 3.21 -7.92
N LEU A 68 -6.55 2.44 -6.91
CA LEU A 68 -6.39 1.00 -6.99
C LEU A 68 -7.67 0.32 -6.54
N VAL A 69 -8.21 -0.61 -7.32
CA VAL A 69 -9.35 -1.43 -6.92
C VAL A 69 -8.90 -2.85 -6.70
N LEU A 70 -8.89 -3.26 -5.44
CA LEU A 70 -8.58 -4.61 -5.01
C LEU A 70 -9.83 -5.47 -5.04
N HIS A 71 -9.75 -6.59 -5.72
CA HIS A 71 -10.72 -7.69 -5.69
C HIS A 71 -10.05 -8.88 -4.99
N PRO A 72 -10.26 -9.10 -3.70
CA PRO A 72 -9.67 -10.22 -2.98
C PRO A 72 -10.25 -11.53 -3.48
N HIS A 73 -9.42 -12.55 -3.55
CA HIS A 73 -9.86 -13.92 -3.85
C HIS A 73 -8.68 -14.88 -3.56
N PRO A 74 -8.90 -16.07 -3.00
CA PRO A 74 -7.82 -17.00 -2.66
C PRO A 74 -6.86 -17.31 -3.81
N THR A 75 -7.37 -17.43 -5.04
CA THR A 75 -6.57 -17.84 -6.22
C THR A 75 -6.64 -16.86 -7.39
N ARG A 76 -7.59 -15.91 -7.38
CA ARG A 76 -7.87 -15.00 -8.50
C ARG A 76 -7.84 -13.54 -8.11
N THR A 77 -7.18 -13.22 -7.01
CA THR A 77 -6.99 -11.81 -6.61
C THR A 77 -6.55 -10.97 -7.78
N ARG A 78 -7.15 -9.80 -7.90
CA ARG A 78 -6.88 -8.83 -8.96
C ARG A 78 -6.81 -7.43 -8.39
N ILE A 79 -5.87 -6.64 -8.92
CA ILE A 79 -5.84 -5.19 -8.74
C ILE A 79 -6.06 -4.54 -10.10
N ALA A 80 -7.07 -3.70 -10.20
CA ALA A 80 -7.30 -2.81 -11.33
C ALA A 80 -6.87 -1.39 -10.94
N VAL A 81 -6.34 -0.63 -11.91
CA VAL A 81 -5.93 0.75 -11.69
C VAL A 81 -6.83 1.65 -12.54
N HIS A 82 -7.39 2.65 -11.90
CA HIS A 82 -8.32 3.59 -12.50
C HIS A 82 -7.82 5.02 -12.28
N ARG A 83 -8.22 5.94 -13.14
CA ARG A 83 -7.96 7.38 -12.95
C ARG A 83 -8.98 8.04 -12.04
N GLU A 84 -10.18 7.53 -12.06
CA GLU A 84 -11.29 7.95 -11.22
C GLU A 84 -11.77 6.75 -10.42
N ALA A 85 -12.10 6.95 -9.14
CA ALA A 85 -12.56 5.89 -8.28
C ALA A 85 -13.93 5.36 -8.76
N PRO A 86 -14.02 4.09 -9.21
CA PRO A 86 -15.30 3.51 -9.54
C PRO A 86 -16.09 3.21 -8.26
N ALA A 87 -17.39 2.97 -8.39
CA ALA A 87 -18.20 2.51 -7.26
C ALA A 87 -17.66 1.16 -6.75
N THR A 88 -17.37 1.10 -5.46
CA THR A 88 -16.86 -0.07 -4.73
C THR A 88 -17.61 -0.24 -3.43
N ASP A 89 -17.43 -1.40 -2.78
CA ASP A 89 -18.13 -1.68 -1.53
C ASP A 89 -17.55 -0.86 -0.37
N ALA A 90 -16.22 -0.69 -0.36
CA ALA A 90 -15.52 0.20 0.56
C ALA A 90 -14.43 0.99 -0.17
N ARG A 91 -14.18 2.24 0.25
CA ARG A 91 -13.10 3.10 -0.22
C ARG A 91 -12.29 3.59 0.97
N ILE A 92 -10.97 3.48 0.87
CA ILE A 92 -10.01 3.99 1.86
C ILE A 92 -9.15 5.02 1.13
N ALA A 93 -9.28 6.29 1.50
CA ALA A 93 -8.60 7.40 0.87
C ALA A 93 -7.66 8.11 1.83
N GLY A 94 -6.50 8.54 1.34
CA GLY A 94 -5.50 9.29 2.10
C GLY A 94 -4.20 9.44 1.32
N PRO A 95 -3.21 10.17 1.84
CA PRO A 95 -1.89 10.24 1.23
C PRO A 95 -1.27 8.86 1.03
N LEU A 96 -0.52 8.66 -0.07
CA LEU A 96 0.14 7.37 -0.35
C LEU A 96 1.00 6.89 0.82
N ALA A 97 1.72 7.81 1.46
CA ALA A 97 2.56 7.49 2.62
C ALA A 97 1.76 6.97 3.81
N ALA A 98 0.56 7.53 4.07
CA ALA A 98 -0.33 7.05 5.12
C ALA A 98 -0.87 5.65 4.81
N LEU A 99 -1.30 5.41 3.56
CA LEU A 99 -1.81 4.11 3.11
C LEU A 99 -0.73 3.03 3.18
N LEU A 100 0.50 3.33 2.78
CA LEU A 100 1.62 2.40 2.88
C LEU A 100 2.06 2.20 4.34
N GLY A 101 2.09 3.29 5.13
CA GLY A 101 2.40 3.22 6.55
C GLY A 101 1.43 2.35 7.33
N LEU A 102 0.15 2.34 6.93
CA LEU A 102 -0.84 1.41 7.47
C LEU A 102 -0.48 -0.05 7.15
N VAL A 103 -0.06 -0.34 5.91
CA VAL A 103 0.31 -1.70 5.49
C VAL A 103 1.57 -2.20 6.21
N HIS A 104 2.53 -1.31 6.47
CA HIS A 104 3.79 -1.66 7.15
C HIS A 104 3.73 -1.57 8.68
N GLY A 105 2.60 -1.12 9.24
CA GLY A 105 2.49 -0.84 10.67
C GLY A 105 3.38 0.31 11.15
N ALA A 106 3.86 1.18 10.23
CA ALA A 106 4.69 2.35 10.56
C ALA A 106 3.89 3.46 11.23
N TYR A 107 2.59 3.52 11.00
CA TYR A 107 1.67 4.45 11.63
C TYR A 107 0.57 3.68 12.35
N ASP A 108 0.18 4.18 13.52
CA ASP A 108 -1.01 3.69 14.19
C ASP A 108 -2.26 4.05 13.37
N GLY A 109 -2.96 3.01 12.89
CA GLY A 109 -4.15 3.19 12.07
C GLY A 109 -5.23 3.99 12.78
N ASP A 110 -5.41 3.84 14.10
CA ASP A 110 -6.38 4.61 14.86
C ASP A 110 -6.00 6.10 14.87
N ALA A 111 -4.71 6.41 15.06
CA ALA A 111 -4.22 7.78 14.99
C ALA A 111 -4.46 8.41 13.62
N LEU A 112 -4.26 7.66 12.52
CA LEU A 112 -4.52 8.13 11.15
C LEU A 112 -6.00 8.44 10.90
N PHE A 113 -6.92 7.68 11.49
CA PHE A 113 -8.35 7.96 11.40
C PHE A 113 -8.76 9.18 12.24
N PHE A 114 -8.22 9.30 13.46
CA PHE A 114 -8.52 10.45 14.32
C PHE A 114 -7.95 11.76 13.78
N SER A 115 -6.79 11.75 13.13
CA SER A 115 -6.20 12.93 12.48
C SER A 115 -6.89 13.31 11.15
N ARG A 116 -7.77 12.46 10.63
CA ARG A 116 -8.42 12.57 9.32
C ARG A 116 -7.46 12.45 8.14
N ASP A 117 -6.29 11.88 8.35
CA ASP A 117 -5.34 11.57 7.28
C ASP A 117 -5.84 10.40 6.41
N LEU A 118 -6.71 9.55 7.00
CA LEU A 118 -7.44 8.52 6.28
C LEU A 118 -8.94 8.75 6.38
N VAL A 119 -9.62 8.56 5.25
CA VAL A 119 -11.08 8.64 5.12
C VAL A 119 -11.60 7.31 4.62
N ILE A 120 -12.61 6.76 5.30
CA ILE A 120 -13.33 5.57 4.87
C ILE A 120 -14.71 5.98 4.37
N GLU A 121 -15.08 5.47 3.19
CA GLU A 121 -16.41 5.62 2.59
C GLU A 121 -16.98 4.26 2.24
N GLY A 122 -18.31 4.14 2.22
CA GLY A 122 -19.01 2.88 1.96
C GLY A 122 -19.08 1.98 3.18
N ASP A 123 -18.84 0.69 3.01
CA ASP A 123 -18.91 -0.29 4.10
C ASP A 123 -17.67 -0.19 5.01
N THR A 124 -17.86 0.45 6.16
CA THR A 124 -16.81 0.63 7.17
C THR A 124 -16.38 -0.68 7.80
N SER A 125 -17.28 -1.68 7.90
CA SER A 125 -16.96 -3.00 8.44
C SER A 125 -16.05 -3.77 7.49
N ALA A 126 -16.30 -3.68 6.19
CA ALA A 126 -15.42 -4.24 5.17
C ALA A 126 -14.02 -3.60 5.22
N ALA A 127 -13.95 -2.26 5.31
CA ALA A 127 -12.67 -1.55 5.43
C ALA A 127 -11.90 -1.95 6.69
N LEU A 128 -12.58 -2.09 7.83
CA LEU A 128 -11.98 -2.56 9.08
C LEU A 128 -11.48 -4.01 8.97
N ALA A 129 -12.25 -4.89 8.33
CA ALA A 129 -11.83 -6.28 8.09
C ALA A 129 -10.56 -6.33 7.23
N LEU A 130 -10.47 -5.49 6.18
CA LEU A 130 -9.26 -5.40 5.35
C LEU A 130 -8.06 -4.91 6.16
N ARG A 131 -8.23 -3.85 6.97
CA ARG A 131 -7.18 -3.35 7.85
C ARG A 131 -6.68 -4.44 8.79
N ASN A 132 -7.59 -5.09 9.53
CA ASN A 132 -7.22 -6.13 10.48
C ASN A 132 -6.50 -7.31 9.80
N ALA A 133 -6.92 -7.67 8.58
CA ALA A 133 -6.25 -8.71 7.81
C ALA A 133 -4.81 -8.33 7.44
N ILE A 134 -4.57 -7.06 7.09
CA ILE A 134 -3.24 -6.52 6.75
C ILE A 134 -2.36 -6.44 8.01
N ASP A 135 -2.88 -5.90 9.11
CA ASP A 135 -2.15 -5.75 10.37
C ASP A 135 -1.65 -7.11 10.89
N ASP A 136 -2.51 -8.14 10.86
CA ASP A 136 -2.15 -9.47 11.27
C ASP A 136 -1.14 -10.20 10.37
N ALA A 137 -1.10 -9.85 9.10
CA ALA A 137 -0.18 -10.46 8.15
C ALA A 137 1.23 -9.88 8.23
N GLU A 138 1.43 -8.80 8.99
CA GLU A 138 2.72 -8.13 9.17
C GLU A 138 3.49 -7.94 7.86
N LEU A 139 2.83 -7.39 6.86
CA LEU A 139 3.34 -7.32 5.49
C LEU A 139 4.56 -6.40 5.37
N ASP A 140 5.58 -6.84 4.66
CA ASP A 140 6.68 -6.03 4.15
C ASP A 140 6.65 -6.01 2.62
N LEU A 141 6.06 -4.94 2.06
CA LEU A 141 5.95 -4.79 0.60
C LEU A 141 7.33 -4.67 -0.07
N GLY A 142 8.31 -4.07 0.61
CA GLY A 142 9.68 -3.93 0.08
C GLY A 142 10.34 -5.30 -0.07
N ALA A 143 10.27 -6.14 0.95
CA ALA A 143 10.77 -7.52 0.91
C ALA A 143 10.04 -8.35 -0.15
N GLU A 144 8.72 -8.18 -0.30
CA GLU A 144 7.94 -8.89 -1.31
C GLU A 144 8.30 -8.47 -2.73
N ILE A 145 8.45 -7.16 -2.99
CA ILE A 145 8.91 -6.64 -4.29
C ILE A 145 10.33 -7.13 -4.58
N ALA A 146 11.22 -7.09 -3.59
CA ALA A 146 12.58 -7.60 -3.73
C ALA A 146 12.62 -9.09 -4.06
N ALA A 147 11.74 -9.90 -3.43
CA ALA A 147 11.63 -11.33 -3.71
C ALA A 147 11.06 -11.64 -5.11
N LEU A 148 10.16 -10.77 -5.62
CA LEU A 148 9.62 -10.89 -6.98
C LEU A 148 10.65 -10.52 -8.06
N SER A 149 11.62 -9.67 -7.71
CA SER A 149 12.60 -9.15 -8.66
C SER A 149 13.61 -10.20 -9.15
N GLY A 150 13.74 -11.34 -8.44
CA GLY A 150 14.65 -12.41 -8.82
C GLY A 150 16.05 -11.90 -9.18
N PRO A 151 16.58 -12.24 -10.39
CA PRO A 151 17.92 -11.81 -10.83
C PRO A 151 18.02 -10.29 -11.06
N PHE A 152 16.90 -9.57 -11.20
CA PHE A 152 16.88 -8.11 -11.39
C PHE A 152 16.90 -7.33 -10.07
N ARG A 153 16.88 -8.02 -8.92
CA ARG A 153 16.95 -7.39 -7.59
C ARG A 153 18.07 -6.36 -7.44
N PRO A 154 19.35 -6.63 -7.86
CA PRO A 154 20.43 -5.66 -7.72
C PRO A 154 20.20 -4.35 -8.47
N ALA A 155 19.47 -4.39 -9.59
CA ALA A 155 19.12 -3.20 -10.37
C ALA A 155 17.89 -2.47 -9.81
N LEU A 156 16.93 -3.20 -9.25
CA LEU A 156 15.66 -2.64 -8.77
C LEU A 156 15.80 -1.99 -7.39
N MET A 157 16.61 -2.55 -6.49
CA MET A 157 16.77 -2.03 -5.13
C MET A 157 17.27 -0.57 -5.09
N PRO A 158 18.29 -0.16 -5.88
CA PRO A 158 18.69 1.25 -5.94
C PRO A 158 17.58 2.18 -6.45
N LEU A 159 16.76 1.70 -7.40
CA LEU A 159 15.63 2.47 -7.94
C LEU A 159 14.53 2.66 -6.88
N ILE A 160 14.23 1.62 -6.11
CA ILE A 160 13.29 1.69 -4.98
C ILE A 160 13.83 2.67 -3.93
N ALA A 161 15.10 2.56 -3.54
CA ALA A 161 15.71 3.47 -2.59
C ALA A 161 15.72 4.92 -3.08
N ALA A 162 16.01 5.15 -4.36
CA ALA A 162 15.92 6.48 -4.95
C ALA A 162 14.47 7.00 -4.95
N ALA A 163 13.51 6.16 -5.30
CA ALA A 163 12.09 6.52 -5.26
C ALA A 163 11.64 6.88 -3.83
N GLN A 164 12.02 6.09 -2.82
CA GLN A 164 11.75 6.40 -1.42
C GLN A 164 12.34 7.74 -0.98
N ARG A 165 13.60 8.03 -1.37
CA ARG A 165 14.25 9.32 -1.06
C ARG A 165 13.57 10.50 -1.75
N LEU A 166 13.15 10.33 -3.00
CA LEU A 166 12.52 11.39 -3.79
C LEU A 166 11.07 11.66 -3.36
N THR A 167 10.37 10.63 -2.91
CA THR A 167 8.94 10.72 -2.58
C THR A 167 8.68 10.87 -1.08
N GLY A 168 9.66 10.54 -0.23
CA GLY A 168 9.49 10.46 1.22
C GLY A 168 8.63 9.26 1.67
N VAL A 169 8.20 8.40 0.73
CA VAL A 169 7.31 7.27 1.00
C VAL A 169 8.14 6.02 1.28
N SER A 170 8.05 5.45 2.48
CA SER A 170 8.72 4.19 2.82
C SER A 170 7.95 2.99 2.28
N LEU A 171 8.65 2.08 1.60
CA LEU A 171 8.13 0.78 1.14
C LEU A 171 8.58 -0.38 2.04
N THR A 172 9.47 -0.11 3.00
CA THR A 172 10.02 -1.11 3.92
C THR A 172 9.52 -0.87 5.33
N ARG A 173 9.34 -1.95 6.09
CA ARG A 173 8.99 -1.88 7.51
C ARG A 173 10.15 -1.28 8.31
N ALA A 174 9.85 -0.39 9.27
CA ALA A 174 10.85 0.34 10.06
C ALA A 174 11.71 -0.55 10.98
N ASP A 175 11.32 -1.80 11.19
CA ASP A 175 11.94 -2.74 12.13
C ASP A 175 12.88 -3.76 11.47
N ASP A 176 13.29 -3.59 10.20
CA ASP A 176 14.30 -4.50 9.62
C ASP A 176 15.72 -4.07 10.02
N PRO A 177 16.35 -4.75 11.00
CA PRO A 177 17.70 -4.43 11.48
C PRO A 177 18.77 -4.55 10.42
N ARG A 178 18.49 -5.20 9.27
CA ARG A 178 19.42 -5.41 8.18
C ARG A 178 19.68 -4.16 7.33
N LEU A 179 18.89 -3.11 7.50
CA LEU A 179 19.06 -1.83 6.81
C LEU A 179 19.75 -0.78 7.69
N SER A 180 19.99 -1.11 8.98
CA SER A 180 20.67 -0.23 9.95
C SER A 180 22.20 -0.41 9.98
N GLU A 181 22.75 -1.36 9.24
CA GLU A 181 24.21 -1.49 9.08
C GLU A 181 24.69 -0.52 8.00
N GLU A 182 24.84 0.76 8.37
CA GLU A 182 25.79 1.63 7.68
C GLU A 182 27.18 1.09 7.93
N PRO A 183 28.03 0.98 6.89
CA PRO A 183 29.41 0.58 7.10
C PRO A 183 30.13 1.68 7.89
N VAL A 184 30.45 1.37 9.14
CA VAL A 184 31.41 2.15 9.94
C VAL A 184 32.77 1.98 9.25
N THR A 185 33.24 3.03 8.63
CA THR A 185 34.61 3.19 8.16
C THR A 185 35.46 3.67 9.29
#